data_9ffa9cf89454133e82f43bfab743cb1d
#
_entry.id   9ffa9cf89454133e82f43bfab743cb1d
#
_cell.length_a   1.000
_cell.length_b   1.000
_cell.length_c   1.000
_cell.angle_alpha   90.00
_cell.angle_beta   90.00
_cell.angle_gamma   90.00
#
_symmetry.space_group_name_H-M   'P 1'
#
loop_
_entity.id
_entity.type
_entity.pdbx_description
1 polymer ?
#
loop_
_entity_poly.entity_id
_entity_poly.type
_entity_poly.pdbx_seq_one_letter_code
_entity_poly.pdbx_strand_id
1 'polypeptide(L)'
;MSQITITLLFLLFAIVMFMWEKIPLGLTSMIVCVGLVVTGVLEWQTAFAGFIDSNVILFVAMFIVGGALFETGMANKIGGLVTRFARTERTLIIAIMVIVGVMSGFLSNTGTAAVLIPVVCGIADESGYSRSRLLMPLVFAAALGGNLSIIGAPGNLMGVNALQEMGLSTSFFMYAPCLLYTSPSP
;
A
#
# COMPACT_ATOMS: atom_id res chain seq x y z
N MET A 1 -0.41 0.42 38.39
CA MET A 1 -0.55 1.41 37.31
C MET A 1 -1.90 1.16 36.66
N SER A 2 -2.62 2.19 36.24
CA SER A 2 -3.90 1.96 35.55
C SER A 2 -3.63 1.33 34.16
N GLN A 3 -4.54 0.50 33.67
CA GLN A 3 -4.42 -0.12 32.32
C GLN A 3 -4.21 0.95 31.24
N ILE A 4 -4.86 2.09 31.38
CA ILE A 4 -4.73 3.25 30.49
C ILE A 4 -3.28 3.76 30.44
N THR A 5 -2.63 3.88 31.60
CA THR A 5 -1.23 4.36 31.66
C THR A 5 -0.27 3.40 30.97
N ILE A 6 -0.46 2.10 31.13
CA ILE A 6 0.35 1.06 30.48
C ILE A 6 0.17 1.13 28.96
N THR A 7 -1.09 1.23 28.50
CA THR A 7 -1.40 1.35 27.06
C THR A 7 -0.77 2.59 26.45
N LEU A 8 -0.85 3.75 27.12
CA LEU A 8 -0.23 4.99 26.64
C LEU A 8 1.30 4.91 26.59
N LEU A 9 1.93 4.22 27.54
CA LEU A 9 3.38 3.99 27.52
C LEU A 9 3.79 3.12 26.33
N PHE A 10 3.06 2.04 26.07
CA PHE A 10 3.33 1.19 24.88
C PHE A 10 3.07 1.92 23.56
N LEU A 11 2.04 2.79 23.52
CA LEU A 11 1.77 3.63 22.36
C LEU A 11 2.93 4.62 22.12
N LEU A 12 3.38 5.30 23.17
CA LEU A 12 4.53 6.21 23.07
C LEU A 12 5.79 5.47 22.64
N PHE A 13 6.06 4.29 23.21
CA PHE A 13 7.16 3.43 22.80
C PHE A 13 7.08 3.07 21.32
N ALA A 14 5.90 2.66 20.84
CA ALA A 14 5.71 2.32 19.42
C ALA A 14 6.00 3.52 18.52
N ILE A 15 5.48 4.71 18.84
CA ILE A 15 5.72 5.94 18.06
C ILE A 15 7.22 6.25 18.00
N VAL A 16 7.90 6.23 19.14
CA VAL A 16 9.36 6.51 19.21
C VAL A 16 10.15 5.50 18.37
N MET A 17 9.82 4.21 18.47
CA MET A 17 10.52 3.16 17.73
C MET A 17 10.27 3.24 16.23
N PHE A 18 9.04 3.60 15.82
CA PHE A 18 8.71 3.80 14.40
C PHE A 18 9.44 5.02 13.81
N MET A 19 9.63 6.08 14.59
CA MET A 19 10.42 7.24 14.14
C MET A 19 11.92 6.96 14.11
N TRP A 20 12.41 6.03 14.92
CA TRP A 20 13.84 5.73 14.99
C TRP A 20 14.32 4.78 13.89
N GLU A 21 13.43 4.03 13.26
CA GLU A 21 13.66 3.13 12.12
C GLU A 21 14.81 2.12 12.28
N LYS A 22 15.37 1.95 13.47
CA LYS A 22 16.46 1.00 13.72
C LYS A 22 16.01 -0.46 13.79
N ILE A 23 14.75 -0.68 14.13
CA ILE A 23 14.15 -2.02 14.28
C ILE A 23 13.04 -2.16 13.25
N PRO A 24 12.92 -3.32 12.57
CA PRO A 24 11.82 -3.58 11.65
C PRO A 24 10.46 -3.31 12.31
N LEU A 25 9.57 -2.63 11.58
CA LEU A 25 8.23 -2.25 12.06
C LEU A 25 7.45 -3.46 12.61
N GLY A 26 7.57 -4.62 11.96
CA GLY A 26 6.93 -5.86 12.40
C GLY A 26 7.40 -6.34 13.76
N LEU A 27 8.71 -6.22 14.04
CA LEU A 27 9.25 -6.62 15.34
C LEU A 27 8.78 -5.68 16.46
N THR A 28 8.76 -4.37 16.20
CA THR A 28 8.22 -3.37 17.14
C THR A 28 6.75 -3.64 17.46
N SER A 29 5.93 -3.93 16.43
CA SER A 29 4.51 -4.26 16.59
C SER A 29 4.33 -5.51 17.44
N MET A 30 5.14 -6.55 17.22
CA MET A 30 5.10 -7.78 18.01
C MET A 30 5.50 -7.55 19.47
N ILE A 31 6.53 -6.75 19.73
CA ILE A 31 6.95 -6.39 21.09
C ILE A 31 5.82 -5.67 21.83
N VAL A 32 5.14 -4.72 21.18
CA VAL A 32 4.01 -4.00 21.77
C VAL A 32 2.84 -4.96 22.05
N CYS A 33 2.49 -5.81 21.09
CA CYS A 33 1.40 -6.78 21.23
C CYS A 33 1.66 -7.73 22.40
N VAL A 34 2.84 -8.36 22.43
CA VAL A 34 3.23 -9.28 23.51
C VAL A 34 3.32 -8.55 24.85
N GLY A 35 3.87 -7.32 24.85
CA GLY A 35 3.96 -6.50 26.05
C GLY A 35 2.61 -6.20 26.69
N LEU A 36 1.60 -5.87 25.88
CA LEU A 36 0.23 -5.64 26.35
C LEU A 36 -0.44 -6.90 26.89
N VAL A 37 -0.11 -8.06 26.34
CA VAL A 37 -0.58 -9.36 26.88
C VAL A 37 0.08 -9.69 28.22
N VAL A 38 1.40 -9.57 28.30
CA VAL A 38 2.18 -9.88 29.52
C VAL A 38 1.79 -8.96 30.68
N THR A 39 1.47 -7.68 30.39
CA THR A 39 1.01 -6.73 31.40
C THR A 39 -0.47 -6.92 31.79
N GLY A 40 -1.18 -7.86 31.16
CA GLY A 40 -2.57 -8.17 31.46
C GLY A 40 -3.57 -7.10 31.02
N VAL A 41 -3.16 -6.20 30.14
CA VAL A 41 -4.03 -5.17 29.55
C VAL A 41 -4.91 -5.75 28.47
N LEU A 42 -4.38 -6.68 27.67
CA LEU A 42 -5.08 -7.39 26.59
C LEU A 42 -5.08 -8.89 26.87
N GLU A 43 -6.22 -9.50 26.61
CA GLU A 43 -6.32 -10.96 26.58
C GLU A 43 -5.62 -11.52 25.34
N TRP A 44 -4.91 -12.65 25.47
CA TRP A 44 -4.13 -13.22 24.39
C TRP A 44 -4.94 -13.51 23.13
N GLN A 45 -6.21 -13.94 23.27
CA GLN A 45 -7.11 -14.19 22.15
C GLN A 45 -7.40 -12.90 21.37
N THR A 46 -7.69 -11.82 22.07
CA THR A 46 -7.97 -10.51 21.48
C THR A 46 -6.72 -9.89 20.83
N ALA A 47 -5.57 -10.05 21.48
CA ALA A 47 -4.29 -9.51 20.97
C ALA A 47 -3.88 -10.14 19.63
N PHE A 48 -4.12 -11.46 19.45
CA PHE A 48 -3.75 -12.18 18.25
C PHE A 48 -4.91 -12.39 17.26
N ALA A 49 -6.14 -12.00 17.60
CA ALA A 49 -7.29 -12.10 16.70
C ALA A 49 -7.05 -11.39 15.36
N GLY A 50 -6.31 -10.27 15.37
CA GLY A 50 -5.96 -9.53 14.16
C GLY A 50 -5.17 -10.33 13.12
N PHE A 51 -4.41 -11.37 13.53
CA PHE A 51 -3.69 -12.22 12.57
C PHE A 51 -4.59 -13.15 11.76
N ILE A 52 -5.79 -13.44 12.28
CA ILE A 52 -6.80 -14.33 11.66
C ILE A 52 -7.92 -13.49 11.02
N ASP A 53 -7.80 -12.17 11.07
CA ASP A 53 -8.77 -11.27 10.45
C ASP A 53 -8.82 -11.47 8.93
N SER A 54 -10.02 -11.53 8.37
CA SER A 54 -10.24 -11.76 6.93
C SER A 54 -9.51 -10.74 6.07
N ASN A 55 -9.37 -9.50 6.54
CA ASN A 55 -8.69 -8.44 5.82
C ASN A 55 -7.18 -8.66 5.79
N VAL A 56 -6.58 -9.13 6.89
CA VAL A 56 -5.15 -9.47 6.95
C VAL A 56 -4.85 -10.64 6.02
N ILE A 57 -5.70 -11.67 6.02
CA ILE A 57 -5.57 -12.82 5.10
C ILE A 57 -5.67 -12.36 3.64
N LEU A 58 -6.60 -11.44 3.34
CA LEU A 58 -6.73 -10.85 2.01
C LEU A 58 -5.44 -10.13 1.59
N PHE A 59 -4.85 -9.31 2.46
CA PHE A 59 -3.58 -8.62 2.16
C PHE A 59 -2.45 -9.61 1.90
N VAL A 60 -2.30 -10.64 2.73
CA VAL A 60 -1.28 -11.68 2.52
C VAL A 60 -1.47 -12.36 1.17
N ALA A 61 -2.70 -12.75 0.84
CA ALA A 61 -3.02 -13.35 -0.46
C ALA A 61 -2.67 -12.41 -1.63
N MET A 62 -2.97 -11.13 -1.52
CA MET A 62 -2.64 -10.13 -2.54
C MET A 62 -1.14 -9.91 -2.71
N PHE A 63 -0.37 -9.93 -1.62
CA PHE A 63 1.09 -9.86 -1.71
C PHE A 63 1.67 -11.09 -2.40
N ILE A 64 1.11 -12.29 -2.14
CA ILE A 64 1.55 -13.53 -2.82
C ILE A 64 1.24 -13.46 -4.32
N VAL A 65 0.02 -13.06 -4.69
CA VAL A 65 -0.38 -12.93 -6.10
C VAL A 65 0.44 -11.83 -6.78
N GLY A 66 0.62 -10.68 -6.13
CA GLY A 66 1.47 -9.60 -6.62
C GLY A 66 2.90 -10.08 -6.84
N GLY A 67 3.51 -10.75 -5.86
CA GLY A 67 4.84 -11.34 -5.99
C GLY A 67 4.96 -12.29 -7.19
N ALA A 68 3.98 -13.19 -7.38
CA ALA A 68 3.95 -14.10 -8.51
C ALA A 68 3.89 -13.38 -9.87
N LEU A 69 3.15 -12.27 -9.98
CA LEU A 69 3.12 -11.44 -11.19
C LEU A 69 4.50 -10.88 -11.55
N PHE A 70 5.35 -10.68 -10.56
CA PHE A 70 6.71 -10.17 -10.76
C PHE A 70 7.71 -11.26 -11.07
N GLU A 71 7.66 -12.36 -10.34
CA GLU A 71 8.50 -13.55 -10.59
C GLU A 71 8.28 -14.11 -12.00
N THR A 72 7.07 -14.03 -12.53
CA THR A 72 6.74 -14.44 -13.91
C THR A 72 7.26 -13.48 -14.98
N GLY A 73 7.90 -12.37 -14.61
CA GLY A 73 8.42 -11.37 -15.55
C GLY A 73 7.34 -10.56 -16.28
N MET A 74 6.09 -10.62 -15.82
CA MET A 74 5.01 -9.81 -16.41
C MET A 74 5.28 -8.31 -16.29
N ALA A 75 5.89 -7.86 -15.20
CA ALA A 75 6.28 -6.47 -15.03
C ALA A 75 7.24 -5.98 -16.14
N ASN A 76 8.23 -6.81 -16.53
CA ASN A 76 9.14 -6.51 -17.62
C ASN A 76 8.45 -6.50 -19.00
N LYS A 77 7.48 -7.39 -19.21
CA LYS A 77 6.68 -7.39 -20.45
C LYS A 77 5.81 -6.12 -20.56
N ILE A 78 5.22 -5.68 -19.45
CA ILE A 78 4.45 -4.44 -19.37
C ILE A 78 5.37 -3.24 -19.63
N GLY A 79 6.56 -3.20 -19.03
CA GLY A 79 7.57 -2.17 -19.28
C GLY A 79 7.97 -2.09 -20.75
N GLY A 80 8.26 -3.21 -21.40
CA GLY A 80 8.58 -3.28 -22.83
C GLY A 80 7.43 -2.84 -23.74
N LEU A 81 6.18 -3.08 -23.34
CA LEU A 81 5.02 -2.58 -24.08
C LEU A 81 4.91 -1.06 -23.99
N VAL A 82 5.17 -0.50 -22.82
CA VAL A 82 5.15 0.95 -22.57
C VAL A 82 6.17 1.68 -23.45
N THR A 83 7.43 1.19 -23.48
CA THR A 83 8.50 1.80 -24.29
C THR A 83 8.21 1.74 -25.78
N ARG A 84 7.53 0.70 -26.22
CA ARG A 84 7.18 0.55 -27.66
C ARG A 84 6.16 1.59 -28.15
N PHE A 85 5.24 2.04 -27.27
CA PHE A 85 4.21 3.02 -27.60
C PHE A 85 4.60 4.47 -27.26
N ALA A 86 5.52 4.66 -26.34
CA ALA A 86 5.91 5.98 -25.84
C ALA A 86 7.13 6.52 -26.61
N ARG A 87 6.89 7.36 -27.61
CA ARG A 87 7.94 8.00 -28.42
C ARG A 87 8.47 9.32 -27.84
N THR A 88 7.80 9.88 -26.84
CA THR A 88 8.18 11.13 -26.18
C THR A 88 8.15 10.99 -24.67
N GLU A 89 8.94 11.80 -23.96
CA GLU A 89 8.99 11.80 -22.50
C GLU A 89 7.58 11.95 -21.88
N ARG A 90 6.76 12.87 -22.43
CA ARG A 90 5.38 13.09 -21.93
C ARG A 90 4.49 11.88 -22.11
N THR A 91 4.56 11.24 -23.28
CA THR A 91 3.75 10.03 -23.54
C THR A 91 4.22 8.89 -22.66
N LEU A 92 5.52 8.78 -22.38
CA LEU A 92 6.08 7.80 -21.47
C LEU A 92 5.57 8.00 -20.04
N ILE A 93 5.60 9.22 -19.53
CA ILE A 93 5.08 9.57 -18.21
C ILE A 93 3.59 9.19 -18.11
N ILE A 94 2.78 9.61 -19.07
CA ILE A 94 1.33 9.30 -19.07
C ILE A 94 1.10 7.79 -19.11
N ALA A 95 1.82 7.06 -19.95
CA ALA A 95 1.69 5.61 -20.04
C ALA A 95 2.07 4.91 -18.72
N ILE A 96 3.18 5.33 -18.09
CA ILE A 96 3.58 4.84 -16.77
C ILE A 96 2.49 5.13 -15.74
N MET A 97 1.99 6.38 -15.68
CA MET A 97 0.95 6.76 -14.72
C MET A 97 -0.33 5.95 -14.88
N VAL A 98 -0.80 5.73 -16.11
CA VAL A 98 -2.02 4.95 -16.36
C VAL A 98 -1.83 3.50 -15.95
N ILE A 99 -0.72 2.87 -16.34
CA ILE A 99 -0.47 1.46 -16.04
C ILE A 99 -0.27 1.27 -14.54
N VAL A 100 0.55 2.10 -13.91
CA VAL A 100 0.82 2.04 -12.47
C VAL A 100 -0.46 2.29 -11.68
N GLY A 101 -1.26 3.30 -12.06
CA GLY A 101 -2.52 3.61 -11.40
C GLY A 101 -3.52 2.47 -11.47
N VAL A 102 -3.70 1.88 -12.66
CA VAL A 102 -4.58 0.71 -12.82
C VAL A 102 -4.07 -0.49 -12.02
N MET A 103 -2.78 -0.82 -12.11
CA MET A 103 -2.21 -1.93 -11.36
C MET A 103 -2.32 -1.73 -9.85
N SER A 104 -2.06 -0.52 -9.38
CA SER A 104 -2.17 -0.18 -7.95
C SER A 104 -3.59 -0.25 -7.42
N GLY A 105 -4.59 -0.07 -8.27
CA GLY A 105 -5.99 -0.25 -7.92
C GLY A 105 -6.37 -1.70 -7.58
N PHE A 106 -5.64 -2.66 -8.09
CA PHE A 106 -5.84 -4.10 -7.84
C PHE A 106 -4.77 -4.72 -6.93
N LEU A 107 -3.58 -4.11 -6.89
CA LEU A 107 -2.47 -4.49 -6.02
C LEU A 107 -2.29 -3.41 -4.96
N SER A 108 -1.51 -3.66 -3.91
CA SER A 108 -1.21 -2.59 -2.96
C SER A 108 -0.36 -1.49 -3.63
N ASN A 109 -0.61 -0.23 -3.27
CA ASN A 109 0.16 0.91 -3.78
C ASN A 109 1.66 0.78 -3.51
N THR A 110 2.05 0.35 -2.32
CA THR A 110 3.45 0.13 -1.93
C THR A 110 4.08 -1.01 -2.73
N GLY A 111 3.37 -2.14 -2.87
CA GLY A 111 3.84 -3.28 -3.64
C GLY A 111 4.04 -2.93 -5.12
N THR A 112 3.05 -2.26 -5.72
CA THR A 112 3.13 -1.81 -7.12
C THR A 112 4.31 -0.85 -7.34
N ALA A 113 4.49 0.15 -6.46
CA ALA A 113 5.61 1.09 -6.56
C ALA A 113 6.95 0.37 -6.43
N ALA A 114 7.13 -0.46 -5.38
CA ALA A 114 8.39 -1.14 -5.10
C ALA A 114 8.89 -1.97 -6.28
N VAL A 115 7.97 -2.57 -7.03
CA VAL A 115 8.32 -3.44 -8.12
C VAL A 115 8.48 -2.73 -9.44
N LEU A 116 7.69 -1.70 -9.71
CA LEU A 116 7.82 -0.94 -10.95
C LEU A 116 8.98 0.08 -10.91
N ILE A 117 9.49 0.44 -9.74
CA ILE A 117 10.68 1.30 -9.62
C ILE A 117 11.88 0.76 -10.43
N PRO A 118 12.33 -0.49 -10.28
CA PRO A 118 13.44 -1.01 -11.08
C PRO A 118 13.15 -1.01 -12.58
N VAL A 119 11.93 -1.34 -12.97
CA VAL A 119 11.50 -1.36 -14.38
C VAL A 119 11.58 0.04 -14.98
N VAL A 120 11.04 1.05 -14.27
CA VAL A 120 11.06 2.43 -14.73
C VAL A 120 12.48 3.03 -14.72
N CYS A 121 13.34 2.61 -13.78
CA CYS A 121 14.77 2.95 -13.84
C CYS A 121 15.43 2.40 -15.10
N GLY A 122 15.17 1.14 -15.45
CA GLY A 122 15.68 0.56 -16.70
C GLY A 122 15.19 1.32 -17.93
N ILE A 123 13.90 1.67 -17.98
CA ILE A 123 13.33 2.49 -19.06
C ILE A 123 14.00 3.86 -19.14
N ALA A 124 14.26 4.50 -17.99
CA ALA A 124 14.93 5.80 -17.94
C ALA A 124 16.34 5.72 -18.52
N ASP A 125 17.09 4.68 -18.16
CA ASP A 125 18.47 4.48 -18.63
C ASP A 125 18.52 4.22 -20.14
N GLU A 126 17.61 3.39 -20.68
CA GLU A 126 17.52 3.11 -22.11
C GLU A 126 17.06 4.32 -22.93
N SER A 127 16.15 5.11 -22.38
CA SER A 127 15.56 6.27 -23.08
C SER A 127 16.37 7.57 -22.92
N GLY A 128 17.38 7.57 -22.03
CA GLY A 128 18.18 8.76 -21.74
C GLY A 128 17.45 9.84 -20.92
N TYR A 129 16.28 9.52 -20.36
CA TYR A 129 15.53 10.44 -19.52
C TYR A 129 15.97 10.37 -18.05
N SER A 130 15.75 11.46 -17.30
CA SER A 130 16.05 11.50 -15.88
C SER A 130 15.15 10.53 -15.10
N ARG A 131 15.77 9.64 -14.30
CA ARG A 131 15.06 8.70 -13.42
C ARG A 131 14.05 9.41 -12.51
N SER A 132 14.43 10.57 -11.95
CA SER A 132 13.56 11.36 -11.06
C SER A 132 12.27 11.82 -11.74
N ARG A 133 12.33 12.20 -13.03
CA ARG A 133 11.17 12.62 -13.80
C ARG A 133 10.17 11.51 -14.09
N LEU A 134 10.61 10.26 -14.12
CA LEU A 134 9.75 9.11 -14.33
C LEU A 134 9.29 8.49 -13.01
N LEU A 135 10.15 8.48 -11.98
CA LEU A 135 9.82 7.87 -10.68
C LEU A 135 8.80 8.68 -9.88
N MET A 136 8.86 10.02 -9.95
CA MET A 136 7.91 10.84 -9.20
C MET A 136 6.47 10.63 -9.66
N PRO A 137 6.13 10.72 -10.98
CA PRO A 137 4.80 10.37 -11.47
C PRO A 137 4.37 8.94 -11.16
N LEU A 138 5.32 7.98 -11.17
CA LEU A 138 5.05 6.59 -10.80
C LEU A 138 4.52 6.49 -9.36
N VAL A 139 5.20 7.11 -8.40
CA VAL A 139 4.79 7.06 -6.98
C VAL A 139 3.44 7.72 -6.76
N PHE A 140 3.20 8.88 -7.39
CA PHE A 140 1.90 9.54 -7.34
C PHE A 140 0.79 8.69 -7.96
N ALA A 141 1.06 8.08 -9.11
CA ALA A 141 0.08 7.20 -9.76
C ALA A 141 -0.21 5.95 -8.94
N ALA A 142 0.80 5.37 -8.29
CA ALA A 142 0.60 4.25 -7.36
C ALA A 142 -0.27 4.66 -6.17
N ALA A 143 0.02 5.80 -5.55
CA ALA A 143 -0.76 6.30 -4.42
C ALA A 143 -2.22 6.60 -4.80
N LEU A 144 -2.45 7.27 -5.92
CA LEU A 144 -3.79 7.57 -6.43
C LEU A 144 -4.53 6.30 -6.86
N GLY A 145 -3.83 5.39 -7.56
CA GLY A 145 -4.40 4.12 -7.99
C GLY A 145 -4.86 3.25 -6.82
N GLY A 146 -4.15 3.28 -5.69
CA GLY A 146 -4.57 2.59 -4.48
C GLY A 146 -5.93 3.01 -3.94
N ASN A 147 -6.41 4.20 -4.30
CA ASN A 147 -7.74 4.66 -3.92
C ASN A 147 -8.85 4.28 -4.92
N LEU A 148 -8.55 3.54 -5.99
CA LEU A 148 -9.58 3.08 -6.93
C LEU A 148 -10.44 1.97 -6.35
N SER A 149 -9.89 1.12 -5.49
CA SER A 149 -10.59 -0.02 -4.91
C SER A 149 -10.42 -0.09 -3.38
N ILE A 150 -11.23 -0.93 -2.77
CA ILE A 150 -11.13 -1.22 -1.32
C ILE A 150 -9.76 -1.83 -0.97
N ILE A 151 -9.17 -2.59 -1.88
CA ILE A 151 -7.98 -3.42 -1.62
C ILE A 151 -6.68 -2.63 -1.87
N GLY A 152 -6.72 -1.59 -2.68
CA GLY A 152 -5.52 -0.86 -3.11
C GLY A 152 -4.73 -0.19 -1.98
N ALA A 153 -5.39 0.15 -0.86
CA ALA A 153 -4.73 0.71 0.31
C ALA A 153 -5.36 0.18 1.62
N PRO A 154 -4.55 -0.10 2.67
CA PRO A 154 -5.04 -0.58 3.96
C PRO A 154 -6.07 0.35 4.61
N GLY A 155 -5.91 1.66 4.46
CA GLY A 155 -6.84 2.66 4.99
C GLY A 155 -8.25 2.57 4.41
N ASN A 156 -8.37 2.18 3.13
CA ASN A 156 -9.67 2.02 2.47
C ASN A 156 -10.48 0.89 3.14
N LEU A 157 -9.81 -0.18 3.51
CA LEU A 157 -10.44 -1.32 4.16
C LEU A 157 -10.93 -0.99 5.57
N MET A 158 -10.15 -0.21 6.33
CA MET A 158 -10.58 0.29 7.65
C MET A 158 -11.84 1.16 7.53
N GLY A 159 -11.90 2.04 6.52
CA GLY A 159 -13.08 2.85 6.25
C GLY A 159 -14.31 2.01 5.88
N VAL A 160 -14.11 0.97 5.08
CA VAL A 160 -15.20 0.03 4.71
C VAL A 160 -15.72 -0.72 5.94
N ASN A 161 -14.85 -1.22 6.80
CA ASN A 161 -15.25 -1.92 8.02
C ASN A 161 -16.10 -1.01 8.91
N ALA A 162 -15.67 0.25 9.13
CA ALA A 162 -16.45 1.21 9.89
C ALA A 162 -17.84 1.49 9.30
N LEU A 163 -17.93 1.58 7.96
CA LEU A 163 -19.23 1.76 7.27
C LEU A 163 -20.12 0.51 7.41
N GLN A 164 -19.55 -0.69 7.34
CA GLN A 164 -20.29 -1.94 7.52
C GLN A 164 -20.81 -2.11 8.95
N GLU A 165 -20.03 -1.69 9.96
CA GLU A 165 -20.48 -1.65 11.36
C GLU A 165 -21.67 -0.69 11.54
N MET A 166 -21.75 0.37 10.74
CA MET A 166 -22.88 1.31 10.73
C MET A 166 -24.08 0.79 9.90
N GLY A 167 -24.00 -0.42 9.35
CA GLY A 167 -25.07 -1.03 8.53
C GLY A 167 -25.16 -0.50 7.10
N LEU A 168 -24.14 0.21 6.63
CA LEU A 168 -24.10 0.76 5.26
C LEU A 168 -23.53 -0.28 4.28
N SER A 169 -24.17 -0.39 3.11
CA SER A 169 -23.66 -1.25 2.03
C SER A 169 -22.44 -0.62 1.36
N THR A 170 -21.43 -1.44 1.10
CA THR A 170 -20.19 -1.01 0.47
C THR A 170 -20.00 -1.70 -0.88
N SER A 171 -19.46 -0.98 -1.87
CA SER A 171 -19.11 -1.50 -3.18
C SER A 171 -17.60 -1.52 -3.36
N PHE A 172 -17.09 -2.49 -4.13
CA PHE A 172 -15.64 -2.65 -4.37
C PHE A 172 -14.96 -1.37 -4.89
N PHE A 173 -15.64 -0.61 -5.75
CA PHE A 173 -15.13 0.64 -6.33
C PHE A 173 -15.74 1.91 -5.69
N MET A 174 -16.20 1.84 -4.44
CA MET A 174 -16.86 2.99 -3.81
C MET A 174 -15.94 4.21 -3.65
N TYR A 175 -14.65 4.01 -3.60
CA TYR A 175 -13.66 5.10 -3.50
C TYR A 175 -13.31 5.73 -4.85
N ALA A 176 -13.60 5.07 -5.99
CA ALA A 176 -13.27 5.59 -7.31
C ALA A 176 -13.97 6.93 -7.63
N PRO A 177 -15.25 7.16 -7.33
CA PRO A 177 -15.88 8.48 -7.47
C PRO A 177 -15.22 9.54 -6.58
N CYS A 178 -14.83 9.17 -5.35
CA CYS A 178 -14.14 10.06 -4.42
C CYS A 178 -12.81 10.56 -4.98
N LEU A 179 -12.06 9.69 -5.65
CA LEU A 179 -10.81 10.04 -6.32
C LEU A 179 -11.02 11.10 -7.40
N LEU A 180 -12.08 10.97 -8.19
CA LEU A 180 -12.41 11.93 -9.25
C LEU A 180 -12.80 13.31 -8.70
N TYR A 181 -13.49 13.34 -7.55
CA TYR A 181 -13.94 14.60 -6.92
C TYR A 181 -12.86 15.28 -6.07
N THR A 182 -11.95 14.52 -5.46
CA THR A 182 -10.91 15.05 -4.57
C THR A 182 -9.56 15.19 -5.26
N SER A 183 -9.42 14.75 -6.51
CA SER A 183 -8.26 15.07 -7.32
C SER A 183 -8.16 16.59 -7.41
N PRO A 184 -7.04 17.21 -6.98
CA PRO A 184 -6.92 18.66 -7.01
C PRO A 184 -7.11 19.14 -8.44
N SER A 185 -8.23 19.81 -8.66
CA SER A 185 -8.42 20.60 -9.85
C SER A 185 -7.37 21.72 -9.83
N PRO A 186 -6.65 21.94 -10.92
CA PRO A 186 -5.68 23.01 -10.99
C PRO A 186 -6.30 24.37 -10.78
#